data_dc88a1c2347a7e3e9da06dd5dad509d5
#
_entry.id   dc88a1c2347a7e3e9da06dd5dad509d5
#
_cell.length_a   1.000
_cell.length_b   1.000
_cell.length_c   1.000
_cell.angle_alpha   90.00
_cell.angle_beta   90.00
_cell.angle_gamma   90.00
#
_symmetry.space_group_name_H-M   'P 1'
#
loop_
_entity.id
_entity.type
_entity.pdbx_description
1 polymer ?
#
loop_
_entity_poly.entity_id
_entity_poly.type
_entity_poly.pdbx_seq_one_letter_code
_entity_poly.pdbx_strand_id
1 'polypeptide(L)'
;MHRLSFLLSLVFIFVVPWEGVIEFPGLGTAAKVIGLATGVTWAVSVFITDRIRKPSRFHIMVCLFVMWYALSMFWSADPTRTLAQLGTWVQLLGMVLVFWDLYDSRETVLAGLQAFVLGEFVGIGYAVSNFLAGNAFYTYYQRFSPAAQSGPDGFGFIVVLGIPVAWYLASSASTTRLGSLLKVVNYAYIPAAFVGLALSGTRTALVASLIGLAFGLGSLTRVRLAARIPIFLALAAAILIVLPHVQGLRSFQRFGTTYSEITGGDLNNRTNNWRDGLATVPEHPILGVGGNMYRSVNKLGKLAHNSFLSILVETGLVGFALFGIILAIAVIEVLRQPKWEARFWLTVLAVWAIGASTLTYESRKATWLFLSLAIASAAAAWPRDESAPRVQDDASPGPLLSRARMSHLLQRG
;
A
#
# COMPACT_ATOMS: atom_id res chain seq x y z
N MET A 1 -19.22 -9.77 14.45
CA MET A 1 -18.69 -9.97 13.08
C MET A 1 -17.71 -8.85 12.70
N HIS A 2 -18.02 -7.56 12.84
CA HIS A 2 -17.13 -6.45 12.46
C HIS A 2 -15.72 -6.53 13.08
N ARG A 3 -15.61 -6.85 14.38
CA ARG A 3 -14.29 -7.08 15.03
C ARG A 3 -13.50 -8.25 14.41
N LEU A 4 -14.19 -9.32 14.03
CA LEU A 4 -13.53 -10.47 13.36
C LEU A 4 -13.01 -10.07 11.99
N SER A 5 -13.81 -9.36 11.19
CA SER A 5 -13.38 -8.85 9.88
C SER A 5 -12.17 -7.93 10.00
N PHE A 6 -12.15 -7.06 11.02
CA PHE A 6 -10.99 -6.20 11.29
C PHE A 6 -9.75 -7.01 11.67
N LEU A 7 -9.85 -8.00 12.56
CA LEU A 7 -8.71 -8.85 12.91
C LEU A 7 -8.19 -9.64 11.71
N LEU A 8 -9.09 -10.20 10.90
CA LEU A 8 -8.69 -10.89 9.65
C LEU A 8 -8.03 -9.94 8.66
N SER A 9 -8.48 -8.68 8.59
CA SER A 9 -7.84 -7.67 7.74
C SER A 9 -6.42 -7.33 8.22
N LEU A 10 -6.15 -7.30 9.53
CA LEU A 10 -4.80 -7.14 10.06
C LEU A 10 -3.90 -8.34 9.71
N VAL A 11 -4.43 -9.57 9.82
CA VAL A 11 -3.70 -10.78 9.39
C VAL A 11 -3.46 -10.74 7.88
N PHE A 12 -4.43 -10.30 7.09
CA PHE A 12 -4.25 -10.11 5.65
C PHE A 12 -3.11 -9.14 5.35
N ILE A 13 -3.10 -7.95 5.98
CA ILE A 13 -2.04 -6.94 5.80
C ILE A 13 -0.67 -7.51 6.21
N PHE A 14 -0.62 -8.23 7.34
CA PHE A 14 0.60 -8.89 7.83
C PHE A 14 1.17 -9.91 6.84
N VAL A 15 0.31 -10.61 6.09
CA VAL A 15 0.74 -11.65 5.15
C VAL A 15 1.14 -11.06 3.79
N VAL A 16 0.61 -9.90 3.39
CA VAL A 16 0.89 -9.28 2.07
C VAL A 16 2.37 -9.19 1.73
N PRO A 17 3.30 -8.79 2.63
CA PRO A 17 4.72 -8.68 2.32
C PRO A 17 5.42 -9.99 1.94
N TRP A 18 4.91 -11.12 2.42
CA TRP A 18 5.48 -12.45 2.20
C TRP A 18 4.47 -13.45 1.61
N GLU A 19 3.47 -12.94 0.91
CA GLU A 19 2.30 -13.70 0.44
C GLU A 19 2.62 -14.95 -0.39
N GLY A 20 3.74 -14.97 -1.10
CA GLY A 20 4.15 -16.09 -1.95
C GLY A 20 4.87 -17.23 -1.22
N VAL A 21 5.10 -17.11 0.10
CA VAL A 21 5.80 -18.15 0.88
C VAL A 21 4.88 -19.35 1.17
N ILE A 22 3.61 -19.09 1.41
CA ILE A 22 2.61 -20.12 1.67
C ILE A 22 1.58 -20.11 0.55
N GLU A 23 1.49 -21.24 -0.14
CA GLU A 23 0.52 -21.49 -1.20
C GLU A 23 -0.32 -22.71 -0.90
N PHE A 24 -1.59 -22.58 -1.12
CA PHE A 24 -2.57 -23.68 -0.99
C PHE A 24 -2.92 -24.17 -2.39
N PRO A 25 -2.74 -25.48 -2.70
CA PRO A 25 -3.11 -26.04 -3.99
C PRO A 25 -4.57 -25.72 -4.36
N GLY A 26 -4.78 -25.14 -5.53
CA GLY A 26 -6.11 -24.75 -6.03
C GLY A 26 -6.71 -23.47 -5.43
N LEU A 27 -6.23 -22.99 -4.28
CA LEU A 27 -6.74 -21.78 -3.61
C LEU A 27 -5.84 -20.55 -3.82
N GLY A 28 -4.54 -20.78 -4.07
CA GLY A 28 -3.54 -19.75 -4.25
C GLY A 28 -2.82 -19.35 -2.96
N THR A 29 -2.32 -18.11 -2.88
CA THR A 29 -1.49 -17.64 -1.76
C THR A 29 -2.29 -17.48 -0.47
N ALA A 30 -1.60 -17.56 0.68
CA ALA A 30 -2.20 -17.31 2.00
C ALA A 30 -2.92 -15.96 2.05
N ALA A 31 -2.35 -14.90 1.46
CA ALA A 31 -3.00 -13.60 1.38
C ALA A 31 -4.34 -13.65 0.61
N LYS A 32 -4.43 -14.44 -0.46
CA LYS A 32 -5.69 -14.60 -1.21
C LYS A 32 -6.77 -15.27 -0.37
N VAL A 33 -6.42 -16.32 0.35
CA VAL A 33 -7.36 -17.07 1.22
C VAL A 33 -7.84 -16.18 2.38
N ILE A 34 -6.92 -15.51 3.06
CA ILE A 34 -7.24 -14.62 4.19
C ILE A 34 -8.04 -13.40 3.69
N GLY A 35 -7.68 -12.84 2.54
CA GLY A 35 -8.41 -11.73 1.93
C GLY A 35 -9.85 -12.10 1.59
N LEU A 36 -10.08 -13.30 1.05
CA LEU A 36 -11.43 -13.82 0.79
C LEU A 36 -12.21 -14.00 2.10
N ALA A 37 -11.60 -14.61 3.11
CA ALA A 37 -12.23 -14.77 4.43
C ALA A 37 -12.58 -13.41 5.06
N THR A 38 -11.70 -12.41 4.92
CA THR A 38 -11.96 -11.03 5.36
C THR A 38 -13.16 -10.44 4.62
N GLY A 39 -13.21 -10.57 3.31
CA GLY A 39 -14.32 -10.08 2.48
C GLY A 39 -15.65 -10.74 2.83
N VAL A 40 -15.67 -12.06 3.00
CA VAL A 40 -16.88 -12.79 3.37
C VAL A 40 -17.37 -12.41 4.76
N THR A 41 -16.50 -12.36 5.77
CA THR A 41 -16.89 -11.98 7.13
C THR A 41 -17.35 -10.51 7.20
N TRP A 42 -16.75 -9.62 6.40
CA TRP A 42 -17.19 -8.24 6.26
C TRP A 42 -18.57 -8.17 5.61
N ALA A 43 -18.80 -8.86 4.50
CA ALA A 43 -20.10 -8.88 3.81
C ALA A 43 -21.22 -9.39 4.74
N VAL A 44 -20.95 -10.47 5.48
CA VAL A 44 -21.89 -10.98 6.50
C VAL A 44 -22.14 -9.92 7.59
N SER A 45 -21.09 -9.21 8.04
CA SER A 45 -21.23 -8.14 9.03
C SER A 45 -22.12 -7.00 8.51
N VAL A 46 -21.89 -6.56 7.28
CA VAL A 46 -22.71 -5.52 6.62
C VAL A 46 -24.16 -5.98 6.49
N PHE A 47 -24.39 -7.21 6.05
CA PHE A 47 -25.74 -7.77 5.91
C PHE A 47 -26.49 -7.86 7.25
N ILE A 48 -25.82 -8.21 8.35
CA ILE A 48 -26.45 -8.31 9.67
C ILE A 48 -26.71 -6.94 10.27
N THR A 49 -25.82 -5.96 10.06
CA THR A 49 -25.91 -4.64 10.72
C THR A 49 -26.62 -3.59 9.88
N ASP A 50 -26.83 -3.88 8.61
CA ASP A 50 -27.33 -2.93 7.59
C ASP A 50 -26.54 -1.60 7.58
N ARG A 51 -25.26 -1.68 7.89
CA ARG A 51 -24.37 -0.52 7.97
C ARG A 51 -23.16 -0.71 7.09
N ILE A 52 -22.98 0.22 6.16
CA ILE A 52 -21.80 0.34 5.31
C ILE A 52 -21.40 1.82 5.25
N ARG A 53 -20.11 2.09 5.35
CA ARG A 53 -19.59 3.45 5.18
C ARG A 53 -19.77 3.91 3.74
N LYS A 54 -20.42 5.06 3.52
CA LYS A 54 -20.67 5.62 2.19
C LYS A 54 -19.35 5.76 1.40
N PRO A 55 -19.27 5.21 0.17
CA PRO A 55 -18.09 5.34 -0.67
C PRO A 55 -17.76 6.81 -0.96
N SER A 56 -16.48 7.14 -0.97
CA SER A 56 -15.99 8.47 -1.36
C SER A 56 -15.76 8.54 -2.88
N ARG A 57 -15.43 9.73 -3.39
CA ARG A 57 -15.07 9.95 -4.79
C ARG A 57 -13.93 9.01 -5.26
N PHE A 58 -12.98 8.71 -4.38
CA PHE A 58 -11.91 7.75 -4.65
C PHE A 58 -12.47 6.37 -5.05
N HIS A 59 -13.40 5.84 -4.28
CA HIS A 59 -14.00 4.52 -4.51
C HIS A 59 -14.80 4.46 -5.81
N ILE A 60 -15.52 5.55 -6.13
CA ILE A 60 -16.26 5.67 -7.39
C ILE A 60 -15.29 5.62 -8.58
N MET A 61 -14.15 6.34 -8.52
CA MET A 61 -13.15 6.32 -9.58
C MET A 61 -12.47 4.95 -9.72
N VAL A 62 -12.18 4.27 -8.60
CA VAL A 62 -11.66 2.89 -8.64
C VAL A 62 -12.68 1.95 -9.30
N CYS A 63 -13.96 2.06 -8.95
CA CYS A 63 -15.01 1.27 -9.59
C CYS A 63 -15.09 1.53 -11.10
N LEU A 64 -15.07 2.80 -11.52
CA LEU A 64 -15.07 3.19 -12.93
C LEU A 64 -13.83 2.65 -13.67
N PHE A 65 -12.65 2.69 -13.04
CA PHE A 65 -11.43 2.13 -13.62
C PHE A 65 -11.55 0.60 -13.81
N VAL A 66 -12.05 -0.12 -12.80
CA VAL A 66 -12.24 -1.57 -12.89
C VAL A 66 -13.31 -1.93 -13.93
N MET A 67 -14.39 -1.15 -14.04
CA MET A 67 -15.38 -1.29 -15.10
C MET A 67 -14.78 -1.06 -16.48
N TRP A 68 -13.97 -0.01 -16.66
CA TRP A 68 -13.28 0.25 -17.92
C TRP A 68 -12.34 -0.89 -18.28
N TYR A 69 -11.58 -1.40 -17.29
CA TYR A 69 -10.74 -2.57 -17.48
C TYR A 69 -11.54 -3.80 -17.90
N ALA A 70 -12.72 -4.02 -17.30
CA ALA A 70 -13.62 -5.10 -17.70
C ALA A 70 -14.11 -4.95 -19.15
N LEU A 71 -14.52 -3.73 -19.54
CA LEU A 71 -14.92 -3.43 -20.91
C LEU A 71 -13.81 -3.70 -21.94
N SER A 72 -12.53 -3.56 -21.54
CA SER A 72 -11.40 -3.82 -22.42
C SER A 72 -11.35 -5.26 -22.95
N MET A 73 -12.09 -6.19 -22.35
CA MET A 73 -12.24 -7.56 -22.82
C MET A 73 -12.85 -7.63 -24.23
N PHE A 74 -13.72 -6.68 -24.60
CA PHE A 74 -14.42 -6.70 -25.89
C PHE A 74 -13.52 -6.37 -27.10
N TRP A 75 -12.37 -5.72 -26.88
CA TRP A 75 -11.39 -5.39 -27.94
C TRP A 75 -10.01 -5.99 -27.68
N SER A 76 -9.85 -6.76 -26.60
CA SER A 76 -8.61 -7.46 -26.28
C SER A 76 -8.28 -8.54 -27.30
N ALA A 77 -7.01 -8.64 -27.68
CA ALA A 77 -6.53 -9.72 -28.55
C ALA A 77 -6.66 -11.12 -27.91
N ASP A 78 -6.66 -11.20 -26.55
CA ASP A 78 -6.87 -12.42 -25.79
C ASP A 78 -7.83 -12.14 -24.62
N PRO A 79 -9.15 -12.23 -24.84
CA PRO A 79 -10.16 -11.99 -23.82
C PRO A 79 -10.00 -12.90 -22.58
N THR A 80 -9.47 -14.12 -22.75
CA THR A 80 -9.27 -15.07 -21.64
C THR A 80 -8.23 -14.55 -20.65
N ARG A 81 -7.13 -14.01 -21.14
CA ARG A 81 -6.10 -13.39 -20.30
C ARG A 81 -6.60 -12.12 -19.61
N THR A 82 -7.38 -11.31 -20.34
CA THR A 82 -8.00 -10.10 -19.77
C THR A 82 -8.95 -10.49 -18.64
N LEU A 83 -9.80 -11.50 -18.84
CA LEU A 83 -10.73 -12.00 -17.83
C LEU A 83 -10.00 -12.55 -16.59
N ALA A 84 -8.92 -13.31 -16.77
CA ALA A 84 -8.11 -13.80 -15.66
C ALA A 84 -7.54 -12.66 -14.81
N GLN A 85 -7.06 -11.59 -15.43
CA GLN A 85 -6.56 -10.41 -14.73
C GLN A 85 -7.68 -9.57 -14.12
N LEU A 86 -8.86 -9.52 -14.73
CA LEU A 86 -10.05 -8.85 -14.18
C LEU A 86 -10.42 -9.43 -12.80
N GLY A 87 -10.28 -10.74 -12.61
CA GLY A 87 -10.45 -11.37 -11.30
C GLY A 87 -9.57 -10.76 -10.21
N THR A 88 -8.33 -10.38 -10.56
CA THR A 88 -7.44 -9.66 -9.64
C THR A 88 -7.96 -8.24 -9.34
N TRP A 89 -8.42 -7.51 -10.36
CA TRP A 89 -8.95 -6.16 -10.20
C TRP A 89 -10.22 -6.13 -9.34
N VAL A 90 -11.11 -7.11 -9.50
CA VAL A 90 -12.31 -7.26 -8.65
C VAL A 90 -11.93 -7.52 -7.19
N GLN A 91 -10.93 -8.38 -6.94
CA GLN A 91 -10.43 -8.61 -5.59
C GLN A 91 -9.82 -7.36 -4.97
N LEU A 92 -9.07 -6.56 -5.75
CA LEU A 92 -8.50 -5.29 -5.30
C LEU A 92 -9.58 -4.24 -5.00
N LEU A 93 -10.60 -4.14 -5.84
CA LEU A 93 -11.77 -3.28 -5.58
C LEU A 93 -12.47 -3.71 -4.28
N GLY A 94 -12.71 -5.01 -4.09
CA GLY A 94 -13.28 -5.54 -2.84
C GLY A 94 -12.42 -5.18 -1.63
N MET A 95 -11.09 -5.33 -1.73
CA MET A 95 -10.16 -4.92 -0.67
C MET A 95 -10.26 -3.42 -0.34
N VAL A 96 -10.34 -2.56 -1.36
CA VAL A 96 -10.47 -1.10 -1.19
C VAL A 96 -11.76 -0.75 -0.43
N LEU A 97 -12.89 -1.39 -0.76
CA LEU A 97 -14.17 -1.17 -0.09
C LEU A 97 -14.16 -1.69 1.35
N VAL A 98 -13.62 -2.88 1.58
CA VAL A 98 -13.48 -3.47 2.92
C VAL A 98 -12.60 -2.59 3.80
N PHE A 99 -11.48 -2.11 3.29
CA PHE A 99 -10.58 -1.25 4.06
C PHE A 99 -11.20 0.11 4.37
N TRP A 100 -11.97 0.66 3.45
CA TRP A 100 -12.70 1.90 3.72
C TRP A 100 -13.65 1.78 4.91
N ASP A 101 -14.34 0.66 5.02
CA ASP A 101 -15.31 0.43 6.08
C ASP A 101 -14.66 0.07 7.42
N LEU A 102 -13.58 -0.74 7.40
CA LEU A 102 -12.91 -1.24 8.60
C LEU A 102 -11.90 -0.26 9.21
N TYR A 103 -11.32 0.65 8.40
CA TYR A 103 -10.27 1.59 8.85
C TYR A 103 -10.85 3.00 8.98
N ASP A 104 -11.77 3.18 9.92
CA ASP A 104 -12.55 4.40 10.12
C ASP A 104 -11.95 5.39 11.12
N SER A 105 -10.90 4.99 11.83
CA SER A 105 -10.23 5.77 12.86
C SER A 105 -8.70 5.76 12.70
N ARG A 106 -8.03 6.71 13.37
CA ARG A 106 -6.57 6.79 13.38
C ARG A 106 -5.94 5.52 13.96
N GLU A 107 -6.55 4.98 15.02
CA GLU A 107 -6.08 3.78 15.72
C GLU A 107 -6.10 2.56 14.80
N THR A 108 -7.18 2.36 14.04
CA THR A 108 -7.29 1.24 13.10
C THR A 108 -6.29 1.37 11.95
N VAL A 109 -6.06 2.58 11.41
CA VAL A 109 -5.03 2.83 10.39
C VAL A 109 -3.63 2.53 10.94
N LEU A 110 -3.29 3.00 12.15
CA LEU A 110 -2.00 2.70 12.78
C LEU A 110 -1.81 1.20 13.02
N ALA A 111 -2.86 0.48 13.42
CA ALA A 111 -2.82 -0.97 13.58
C ALA A 111 -2.53 -1.68 12.24
N GLY A 112 -3.16 -1.24 11.14
CA GLY A 112 -2.89 -1.76 9.80
C GLY A 112 -1.43 -1.52 9.37
N LEU A 113 -0.93 -0.30 9.56
CA LEU A 113 0.47 0.04 9.28
C LEU A 113 1.45 -0.79 10.13
N GLN A 114 1.11 -1.03 11.41
CA GLN A 114 1.93 -1.87 12.29
C GLN A 114 1.91 -3.33 11.84
N ALA A 115 0.76 -3.86 11.43
CA ALA A 115 0.65 -5.21 10.89
C ALA A 115 1.52 -5.38 9.63
N PHE A 116 1.56 -4.37 8.76
CA PHE A 116 2.42 -4.35 7.58
C PHE A 116 3.91 -4.44 7.97
N VAL A 117 4.40 -3.59 8.88
CA VAL A 117 5.81 -3.59 9.32
C VAL A 117 6.19 -4.93 9.97
N LEU A 118 5.30 -5.52 10.77
CA LEU A 118 5.54 -6.84 11.36
C LEU A 118 5.61 -7.94 10.29
N GLY A 119 4.75 -7.86 9.27
CA GLY A 119 4.79 -8.77 8.12
C GLY A 119 6.08 -8.66 7.32
N GLU A 120 6.61 -7.44 7.16
CA GLU A 120 7.88 -7.21 6.49
C GLU A 120 9.06 -7.89 7.21
N PHE A 121 9.11 -7.89 8.54
CA PHE A 121 10.13 -8.65 9.28
C PHE A 121 10.09 -10.13 8.93
N VAL A 122 8.91 -10.70 8.76
CA VAL A 122 8.76 -12.11 8.34
C VAL A 122 9.30 -12.29 6.92
N GLY A 123 8.95 -11.37 6.00
CA GLY A 123 9.48 -11.39 4.63
C GLY A 123 11.01 -11.29 4.58
N ILE A 124 11.59 -10.37 5.35
CA ILE A 124 13.05 -10.24 5.47
C ILE A 124 13.66 -11.53 6.07
N GLY A 125 13.03 -12.10 7.10
CA GLY A 125 13.46 -13.35 7.73
C GLY A 125 13.52 -14.51 6.73
N TYR A 126 12.50 -14.66 5.87
CA TYR A 126 12.52 -15.68 4.80
C TYR A 126 13.60 -15.41 3.74
N ALA A 127 13.83 -14.14 3.36
CA ALA A 127 14.90 -13.80 2.44
C ALA A 127 16.28 -14.12 3.03
N VAL A 128 16.50 -13.87 4.33
CA VAL A 128 17.72 -14.26 5.05
C VAL A 128 17.84 -15.77 5.13
N SER A 129 16.75 -16.49 5.43
CA SER A 129 16.76 -17.97 5.42
C SER A 129 17.16 -18.53 4.05
N ASN A 130 16.59 -17.98 2.98
CA ASN A 130 16.97 -18.37 1.61
C ASN A 130 18.43 -18.06 1.29
N PHE A 131 18.95 -16.93 1.78
CA PHE A 131 20.37 -16.58 1.66
C PHE A 131 21.27 -17.60 2.37
N LEU A 132 20.97 -17.95 3.62
CA LEU A 132 21.73 -18.92 4.40
C LEU A 132 21.66 -20.33 3.79
N ALA A 133 20.54 -20.69 3.17
CA ALA A 133 20.35 -21.95 2.48
C ALA A 133 20.93 -21.97 1.04
N GLY A 134 21.45 -20.84 0.53
CA GLY A 134 21.96 -20.73 -0.84
C GLY A 134 20.87 -20.70 -1.93
N ASN A 135 19.60 -20.53 -1.56
CA ASN A 135 18.43 -20.52 -2.45
C ASN A 135 18.24 -19.16 -3.12
N ALA A 136 19.14 -18.81 -4.06
CA ALA A 136 19.04 -17.57 -4.81
C ALA A 136 17.95 -17.66 -5.88
N PHE A 137 17.12 -16.62 -6.01
CA PHE A 137 16.12 -16.49 -7.07
C PHE A 137 16.79 -16.39 -8.45
N TYR A 138 17.84 -15.57 -8.57
CA TYR A 138 18.75 -15.52 -9.71
C TYR A 138 20.13 -15.96 -9.25
N THR A 139 20.53 -17.18 -9.57
CA THR A 139 21.82 -17.77 -9.15
C THR A 139 23.00 -16.91 -9.60
N TYR A 140 23.00 -16.45 -10.86
CA TYR A 140 24.08 -15.62 -11.41
C TYR A 140 24.27 -14.30 -10.63
N TYR A 141 23.15 -13.63 -10.25
CA TYR A 141 23.21 -12.35 -9.54
C TYR A 141 23.16 -12.50 -8.03
N GLN A 142 23.04 -13.71 -7.50
CA GLN A 142 22.88 -13.98 -6.06
C GLN A 142 21.83 -13.07 -5.40
N ARG A 143 20.64 -13.03 -5.99
CA ARG A 143 19.52 -12.23 -5.51
C ARG A 143 18.53 -13.11 -4.77
N PHE A 144 18.06 -12.62 -3.63
CA PHE A 144 17.18 -13.35 -2.74
C PHE A 144 15.86 -12.62 -2.54
N SER A 145 14.80 -13.39 -2.31
CA SER A 145 13.45 -12.93 -1.98
C SER A 145 12.78 -13.96 -1.07
N PRO A 146 11.68 -13.60 -0.37
CA PRO A 146 10.95 -14.55 0.47
C PRO A 146 10.45 -15.76 -0.30
N ALA A 147 9.94 -15.53 -1.52
CA ALA A 147 9.39 -16.55 -2.40
C ALA A 147 9.66 -16.23 -3.87
N ALA A 148 9.60 -17.25 -4.72
CA ALA A 148 9.80 -17.12 -6.16
C ALA A 148 8.81 -16.14 -6.82
N GLN A 149 7.55 -16.13 -6.38
CA GLN A 149 6.50 -15.28 -6.95
C GLN A 149 6.70 -13.80 -6.65
N SER A 150 7.27 -13.46 -5.49
CA SER A 150 7.56 -12.07 -5.11
C SER A 150 8.65 -11.46 -5.99
N GLY A 151 9.61 -12.28 -6.40
CA GLY A 151 10.83 -11.85 -7.10
C GLY A 151 11.63 -10.84 -6.27
N PRO A 152 12.94 -10.72 -6.51
CA PRO A 152 13.76 -9.79 -5.74
C PRO A 152 13.40 -8.31 -5.95
N ASP A 153 12.92 -7.94 -7.16
CA ASP A 153 12.54 -6.54 -7.43
C ASP A 153 11.29 -6.13 -6.64
N GLY A 154 10.26 -6.98 -6.62
CA GLY A 154 9.06 -6.76 -5.82
C GLY A 154 9.34 -6.76 -4.33
N PHE A 155 10.16 -7.71 -3.86
CA PHE A 155 10.57 -7.78 -2.45
C PHE A 155 11.35 -6.54 -2.02
N GLY A 156 12.41 -6.16 -2.75
CA GLY A 156 13.18 -4.96 -2.40
C GLY A 156 12.33 -3.70 -2.36
N PHE A 157 11.33 -3.60 -3.23
CA PHE A 157 10.44 -2.45 -3.29
C PHE A 157 9.46 -2.41 -2.11
N ILE A 158 8.85 -3.54 -1.74
CA ILE A 158 7.90 -3.58 -0.63
C ILE A 158 8.61 -3.32 0.71
N VAL A 159 9.83 -3.84 0.88
CA VAL A 159 10.69 -3.57 2.05
C VAL A 159 10.97 -2.07 2.21
N VAL A 160 11.25 -1.36 1.12
CA VAL A 160 11.56 0.07 1.19
C VAL A 160 10.33 0.92 1.50
N LEU A 161 9.13 0.50 1.10
CA LEU A 161 7.87 1.12 1.53
C LEU A 161 7.69 1.08 3.05
N GLY A 162 8.20 0.06 3.71
CA GLY A 162 8.16 -0.07 5.17
C GLY A 162 9.03 0.95 5.92
N ILE A 163 10.07 1.53 5.31
CA ILE A 163 10.99 2.46 5.99
C ILE A 163 10.25 3.70 6.53
N PRO A 164 9.54 4.50 5.70
CA PRO A 164 8.79 5.65 6.21
C PRO A 164 7.65 5.24 7.14
N VAL A 165 7.04 4.07 6.93
CA VAL A 165 5.97 3.54 7.80
C VAL A 165 6.50 3.25 9.20
N ALA A 166 7.59 2.49 9.30
CA ALA A 166 8.21 2.15 10.57
C ALA A 166 8.69 3.39 11.33
N TRP A 167 9.31 4.35 10.61
CA TRP A 167 9.72 5.60 11.21
C TRP A 167 8.54 6.42 11.74
N TYR A 168 7.47 6.53 10.97
CA TYR A 168 6.25 7.24 11.38
C TYR A 168 5.62 6.59 12.62
N LEU A 169 5.49 5.26 12.65
CA LEU A 169 4.98 4.51 13.79
C LEU A 169 5.85 4.69 15.04
N ALA A 170 7.17 4.60 14.89
CA ALA A 170 8.10 4.81 16.00
C ALA A 170 7.99 6.21 16.61
N SER A 171 7.79 7.24 15.76
CA SER A 171 7.66 8.64 16.21
C SER A 171 6.28 8.95 16.78
N SER A 172 5.25 8.14 16.47
CA SER A 172 3.86 8.30 16.91
C SER A 172 3.47 7.37 18.05
N ALA A 173 4.38 6.49 18.50
CA ALA A 173 4.12 5.47 19.53
C ALA A 173 3.76 6.08 20.89
N SER A 174 2.81 5.46 21.57
CA SER A 174 2.40 5.83 22.93
C SER A 174 3.51 5.54 23.96
N THR A 175 3.40 6.15 25.15
CA THR A 175 4.36 5.94 26.26
C THR A 175 4.07 4.68 27.09
N THR A 176 3.09 3.88 26.73
CA THR A 176 2.79 2.59 27.35
C THR A 176 3.93 1.59 27.14
N ARG A 177 3.99 0.53 27.97
CA ARG A 177 4.99 -0.55 27.80
C ARG A 177 4.94 -1.16 26.39
N LEU A 178 3.75 -1.46 25.88
CA LEU A 178 3.57 -1.98 24.52
C LEU A 178 4.01 -0.96 23.49
N GLY A 179 3.61 0.31 23.61
CA GLY A 179 4.03 1.38 22.72
C GLY A 179 5.55 1.57 22.70
N SER A 180 6.20 1.47 23.85
CA SER A 180 7.66 1.54 23.96
C SER A 180 8.34 0.36 23.25
N LEU A 181 7.81 -0.86 23.40
CA LEU A 181 8.30 -2.05 22.70
C LEU A 181 8.14 -1.89 21.18
N LEU A 182 6.94 -1.52 20.71
CA LEU A 182 6.67 -1.31 19.29
C LEU A 182 7.55 -0.21 18.71
N LYS A 183 7.85 0.84 19.48
CA LYS A 183 8.80 1.88 19.07
C LYS A 183 10.18 1.31 18.77
N VAL A 184 10.71 0.45 19.65
CA VAL A 184 12.01 -0.22 19.45
C VAL A 184 11.96 -1.12 18.21
N VAL A 185 10.91 -1.94 18.08
CA VAL A 185 10.70 -2.83 16.92
C VAL A 185 10.66 -2.01 15.62
N ASN A 186 9.93 -0.90 15.61
CA ASN A 186 9.82 -0.06 14.42
C ASN A 186 11.15 0.63 14.06
N TYR A 187 11.97 1.06 15.01
CA TYR A 187 13.33 1.54 14.70
C TYR A 187 14.25 0.42 14.23
N ALA A 188 14.15 -0.79 14.79
CA ALA A 188 14.90 -1.96 14.36
C ALA A 188 14.55 -2.42 12.93
N TYR A 189 13.36 -2.04 12.44
CA TYR A 189 12.99 -2.29 11.06
C TYR A 189 13.93 -1.64 10.04
N ILE A 190 14.45 -0.44 10.32
CA ILE A 190 15.29 0.30 9.38
C ILE A 190 16.56 -0.49 9.01
N PRO A 191 17.41 -0.94 9.96
CA PRO A 191 18.55 -1.79 9.63
C PRO A 191 18.11 -3.12 8.99
N ALA A 192 17.02 -3.74 9.44
CA ALA A 192 16.50 -4.96 8.82
C ALA A 192 16.10 -4.73 7.36
N ALA A 193 15.48 -3.60 7.04
CA ALA A 193 15.14 -3.22 5.66
C ALA A 193 16.38 -3.10 4.78
N PHE A 194 17.50 -2.58 5.30
CA PHE A 194 18.76 -2.55 4.54
C PHE A 194 19.34 -3.94 4.27
N VAL A 195 19.18 -4.89 5.19
CA VAL A 195 19.51 -6.30 4.92
C VAL A 195 18.66 -6.85 3.78
N GLY A 196 17.33 -6.68 3.85
CA GLY A 196 16.42 -7.11 2.79
C GLY A 196 16.76 -6.46 1.43
N LEU A 197 17.06 -5.16 1.44
CA LEU A 197 17.46 -4.41 0.26
C LEU A 197 18.77 -4.95 -0.35
N ALA A 198 19.80 -5.22 0.48
CA ALA A 198 21.06 -5.77 0.04
C ALA A 198 20.89 -7.16 -0.59
N LEU A 199 20.09 -8.02 0.03
CA LEU A 199 19.79 -9.35 -0.48
C LEU A 199 19.00 -9.30 -1.80
N SER A 200 18.08 -8.35 -1.93
CA SER A 200 17.30 -8.16 -3.16
C SER A 200 18.12 -7.65 -4.33
N GLY A 201 19.14 -6.82 -4.09
CA GLY A 201 19.95 -6.15 -5.11
C GLY A 201 19.12 -5.26 -6.05
N THR A 202 18.02 -4.66 -5.56
CA THR A 202 17.08 -3.88 -6.36
C THR A 202 17.48 -2.40 -6.38
N ARG A 203 18.08 -1.95 -7.49
CA ARG A 203 18.58 -0.56 -7.65
C ARG A 203 17.52 0.50 -7.44
N THR A 204 16.32 0.30 -8.00
CA THR A 204 15.20 1.24 -7.81
C THR A 204 14.77 1.36 -6.35
N ALA A 205 14.77 0.24 -5.63
CA ALA A 205 14.46 0.27 -4.21
C ALA A 205 15.54 1.03 -3.42
N LEU A 206 16.83 0.94 -3.82
CA LEU A 206 17.88 1.76 -3.25
C LEU A 206 17.60 3.26 -3.43
N VAL A 207 17.26 3.69 -4.66
CA VAL A 207 16.92 5.10 -4.94
C VAL A 207 15.69 5.53 -4.14
N ALA A 208 14.65 4.71 -4.11
CA ALA A 208 13.44 4.99 -3.36
C ALA A 208 13.66 5.03 -1.84
N SER A 209 14.62 4.25 -1.32
CA SER A 209 14.98 4.27 0.11
C SER A 209 15.52 5.63 0.58
N LEU A 210 16.17 6.38 -0.31
CA LEU A 210 16.68 7.72 0.00
C LEU A 210 15.55 8.69 0.37
N ILE A 211 14.38 8.58 -0.26
CA ILE A 211 13.20 9.40 0.09
C ILE A 211 12.68 9.02 1.48
N GLY A 212 12.57 7.70 1.76
CA GLY A 212 12.16 7.24 3.08
C GLY A 212 13.13 7.68 4.19
N LEU A 213 14.44 7.64 3.92
CA LEU A 213 15.46 8.14 4.83
C LEU A 213 15.40 9.66 4.99
N ALA A 214 15.20 10.41 3.92
CA ALA A 214 15.07 11.87 3.97
C ALA A 214 13.88 12.29 4.86
N PHE A 215 12.76 11.55 4.81
CA PHE A 215 11.66 11.74 5.74
C PHE A 215 12.08 11.50 7.19
N GLY A 216 12.80 10.42 7.46
CA GLY A 216 13.36 10.12 8.78
C GLY A 216 14.27 11.23 9.28
N LEU A 217 15.26 11.63 8.48
CA LEU A 217 16.21 12.70 8.81
C LEU A 217 15.52 14.06 9.04
N GLY A 218 14.59 14.44 8.16
CA GLY A 218 13.81 15.67 8.28
C GLY A 218 12.88 15.72 9.49
N SER A 219 12.58 14.57 10.08
CA SER A 219 11.74 14.44 11.28
C SER A 219 12.52 14.18 12.57
N LEU A 220 13.85 14.17 12.53
CA LEU A 220 14.70 13.98 13.73
C LEU A 220 14.43 15.01 14.82
N THR A 221 13.98 16.22 14.47
CA THR A 221 13.58 17.25 15.45
C THR A 221 12.44 16.79 16.37
N ARG A 222 11.63 15.81 15.95
CA ARG A 222 10.55 15.20 16.74
C ARG A 222 11.05 14.12 17.71
N VAL A 223 12.28 13.64 17.50
CA VAL A 223 12.90 12.64 18.36
C VAL A 223 13.71 13.35 19.44
N ARG A 224 13.53 12.97 20.71
CA ARG A 224 14.31 13.52 21.83
C ARG A 224 15.82 13.38 21.56
N LEU A 225 16.61 14.41 21.86
CA LEU A 225 18.06 14.42 21.59
C LEU A 225 18.75 13.18 22.17
N ALA A 226 18.41 12.80 23.39
CA ALA A 226 18.94 11.62 24.06
C ALA A 226 18.64 10.29 23.32
N ALA A 227 17.56 10.24 22.51
CA ALA A 227 17.22 9.04 21.73
C ALA A 227 17.87 9.03 20.34
N ARG A 228 18.34 10.17 19.84
CA ARG A 228 18.99 10.23 18.52
C ARG A 228 20.30 9.49 18.51
N ILE A 229 21.13 9.69 19.54
CA ILE A 229 22.44 9.03 19.65
C ILE A 229 22.31 7.50 19.61
N PRO A 230 21.52 6.84 20.48
CA PRO A 230 21.38 5.38 20.41
C PRO A 230 20.78 4.88 19.09
N ILE A 231 19.88 5.64 18.44
CA ILE A 231 19.35 5.28 17.12
C ILE A 231 20.49 5.27 16.08
N PHE A 232 21.32 6.32 16.03
CA PHE A 232 22.44 6.38 15.12
C PHE A 232 23.50 5.31 15.40
N LEU A 233 23.80 5.06 16.68
CA LEU A 233 24.74 4.00 17.08
C LEU A 233 24.21 2.61 16.70
N ALA A 234 22.92 2.35 16.91
CA ALA A 234 22.30 1.08 16.52
C ALA A 234 22.30 0.89 15.01
N LEU A 235 22.03 1.95 14.24
CA LEU A 235 22.09 1.91 12.78
C LEU A 235 23.54 1.68 12.29
N ALA A 236 24.52 2.40 12.86
CA ALA A 236 25.92 2.23 12.53
C ALA A 236 26.42 0.82 12.88
N ALA A 237 26.07 0.32 14.07
CA ALA A 237 26.40 -1.04 14.49
C ALA A 237 25.79 -2.08 13.54
N ALA A 238 24.53 -1.92 13.15
CA ALA A 238 23.87 -2.81 12.20
C ALA A 238 24.58 -2.80 10.84
N ILE A 239 24.98 -1.64 10.34
CA ILE A 239 25.74 -1.52 9.10
C ILE A 239 27.09 -2.24 9.23
N LEU A 240 27.85 -2.01 10.31
CA LEU A 240 29.15 -2.63 10.55
C LEU A 240 29.05 -4.16 10.68
N ILE A 241 27.97 -4.67 11.27
CA ILE A 241 27.75 -6.12 11.41
C ILE A 241 27.36 -6.73 10.06
N VAL A 242 26.45 -6.10 9.32
CA VAL A 242 25.85 -6.68 8.11
C VAL A 242 26.73 -6.52 6.89
N LEU A 243 27.39 -5.35 6.75
CA LEU A 243 28.17 -5.01 5.56
C LEU A 243 29.22 -6.06 5.18
N PRO A 244 30.03 -6.63 6.10
CA PRO A 244 31.00 -7.66 5.75
C PRO A 244 30.37 -8.92 5.14
N HIS A 245 29.12 -9.25 5.51
CA HIS A 245 28.42 -10.43 5.02
C HIS A 245 27.78 -10.25 3.64
N VAL A 246 27.41 -9.01 3.29
CA VAL A 246 26.70 -8.71 2.04
C VAL A 246 27.55 -8.05 0.96
N GLN A 247 28.67 -7.40 1.32
CA GLN A 247 29.52 -6.66 0.36
C GLN A 247 30.11 -7.55 -0.74
N GLY A 248 30.33 -8.83 -0.44
CA GLY A 248 30.84 -9.83 -1.41
C GLY A 248 29.73 -10.35 -2.35
N LEU A 249 28.45 -10.10 -2.07
CA LEU A 249 27.36 -10.59 -2.90
C LEU A 249 27.26 -9.79 -4.20
N ARG A 250 27.03 -10.48 -5.31
CA ARG A 250 26.75 -9.83 -6.60
C ARG A 250 25.51 -8.96 -6.55
N SER A 251 24.50 -9.33 -5.75
CA SER A 251 23.33 -8.49 -5.50
C SER A 251 23.67 -7.11 -4.94
N PHE A 252 24.60 -7.07 -3.96
CA PHE A 252 25.05 -5.81 -3.36
C PHE A 252 25.95 -5.01 -4.32
N GLN A 253 26.86 -5.68 -5.03
CA GLN A 253 27.77 -5.05 -6.01
C GLN A 253 27.01 -4.36 -7.15
N ARG A 254 25.78 -4.82 -7.48
CA ARG A 254 24.90 -4.15 -8.44
C ARG A 254 24.58 -2.69 -8.09
N PHE A 255 24.63 -2.32 -6.82
CA PHE A 255 24.41 -0.93 -6.43
C PHE A 255 25.51 0.00 -6.94
N GLY A 256 26.76 -0.49 -7.00
CA GLY A 256 27.89 0.26 -7.57
C GLY A 256 27.73 0.58 -9.06
N THR A 257 26.98 -0.23 -9.81
CA THR A 257 26.72 -0.02 -11.25
C THR A 257 25.45 0.79 -11.52
N THR A 258 24.78 1.31 -10.50
CA THR A 258 23.50 2.06 -10.67
C THR A 258 23.68 3.31 -11.52
N TYR A 259 24.76 4.05 -11.29
CA TYR A 259 25.05 5.27 -12.07
C TYR A 259 25.29 4.98 -13.55
N SER A 260 26.14 3.98 -13.85
CA SER A 260 26.44 3.61 -15.23
C SER A 260 25.22 3.07 -16.00
N GLU A 261 24.32 2.36 -15.33
CA GLU A 261 23.07 1.89 -15.94
C GLU A 261 22.09 3.02 -16.25
N ILE A 262 22.02 4.02 -15.35
CA ILE A 262 21.17 5.20 -15.58
C ILE A 262 21.73 6.05 -16.71
N THR A 263 23.03 6.29 -16.75
CA THR A 263 23.69 7.12 -17.79
C THR A 263 23.87 6.36 -19.10
N GLY A 264 24.06 5.06 -19.07
CA GLY A 264 24.19 4.20 -20.27
C GLY A 264 22.87 3.95 -21.01
N GLY A 265 21.72 4.31 -20.42
CA GLY A 265 20.43 4.39 -21.11
C GLY A 265 19.74 3.05 -21.39
N ASP A 266 20.31 1.91 -21.03
CA ASP A 266 19.72 0.58 -21.35
C ASP A 266 18.76 0.09 -20.25
N LEU A 267 18.99 0.44 -18.99
CA LEU A 267 18.15 0.06 -17.84
C LEU A 267 17.72 -1.43 -17.85
N ASN A 268 18.65 -2.35 -18.14
CA ASN A 268 18.37 -3.78 -18.32
C ASN A 268 17.35 -4.07 -19.46
N ASN A 269 17.54 -3.47 -20.60
CA ASN A 269 16.67 -3.61 -21.79
C ASN A 269 15.24 -3.05 -21.61
N ARG A 270 15.00 -2.28 -20.55
CA ARG A 270 13.69 -1.65 -20.33
C ARG A 270 13.40 -0.55 -21.34
N THR A 271 14.42 0.19 -21.77
CA THR A 271 14.26 1.27 -22.73
C THR A 271 13.69 0.75 -24.05
N ASN A 272 14.17 -0.38 -24.57
CA ASN A 272 13.63 -1.00 -25.78
C ASN A 272 12.19 -1.50 -25.56
N ASN A 273 11.95 -2.16 -24.43
CA ASN A 273 10.60 -2.62 -24.06
C ASN A 273 9.59 -1.47 -23.93
N TRP A 274 10.00 -0.32 -23.40
CA TRP A 274 9.15 0.88 -23.32
C TRP A 274 8.91 1.51 -24.69
N ARG A 275 9.92 1.54 -25.55
CA ARG A 275 9.78 2.05 -26.92
C ARG A 275 8.78 1.21 -27.71
N ASP A 276 8.84 -0.12 -27.63
CA ASP A 276 7.90 -1.02 -28.27
C ASP A 276 6.46 -0.76 -27.77
N GLY A 277 6.26 -0.65 -26.44
CA GLY A 277 4.96 -0.32 -25.87
C GLY A 277 4.43 1.04 -26.29
N LEU A 278 5.28 2.09 -26.29
CA LEU A 278 4.89 3.42 -26.75
C LEU A 278 4.55 3.47 -28.23
N ALA A 279 5.18 2.65 -29.06
CA ALA A 279 4.91 2.59 -30.49
C ALA A 279 3.49 2.10 -30.82
N THR A 280 2.84 1.36 -29.91
CA THR A 280 1.44 0.90 -30.09
C THR A 280 0.39 1.94 -29.68
N VAL A 281 0.76 2.96 -28.90
CA VAL A 281 -0.20 3.97 -28.42
C VAL A 281 -0.87 4.75 -29.57
N PRO A 282 -0.18 5.20 -30.62
CA PRO A 282 -0.83 5.88 -31.76
C PRO A 282 -1.86 5.03 -32.49
N GLU A 283 -1.72 3.70 -32.48
CA GLU A 283 -2.65 2.77 -33.13
C GLU A 283 -3.92 2.54 -32.28
N HIS A 284 -3.79 2.60 -30.96
CA HIS A 284 -4.87 2.35 -30.00
C HIS A 284 -4.97 3.44 -28.92
N PRO A 285 -5.07 4.74 -29.26
CA PRO A 285 -4.84 5.82 -28.31
C PRO A 285 -5.92 5.91 -27.21
N ILE A 286 -7.18 5.65 -27.53
CA ILE A 286 -8.31 5.86 -26.61
C ILE A 286 -8.59 4.63 -25.77
N LEU A 287 -8.68 3.45 -26.42
CA LEU A 287 -9.11 2.20 -25.80
C LEU A 287 -7.95 1.34 -25.28
N GLY A 288 -6.75 1.53 -25.80
CA GLY A 288 -5.61 0.64 -25.57
C GLY A 288 -5.77 -0.70 -26.30
N VAL A 289 -4.84 -1.61 -26.04
CA VAL A 289 -4.78 -2.94 -26.69
C VAL A 289 -5.57 -4.02 -25.94
N GLY A 290 -6.19 -3.68 -24.81
CA GLY A 290 -6.87 -4.61 -23.90
C GLY A 290 -6.04 -4.95 -22.66
N GLY A 291 -6.73 -5.26 -21.57
CA GLY A 291 -6.10 -5.53 -20.29
C GLY A 291 -5.19 -6.77 -20.32
N ASN A 292 -4.04 -6.69 -19.65
CA ASN A 292 -3.02 -7.75 -19.60
C ASN A 292 -2.40 -8.11 -20.96
N MET A 293 -2.46 -7.17 -21.93
CA MET A 293 -1.97 -7.38 -23.31
C MET A 293 -0.59 -6.76 -23.55
N TYR A 294 0.03 -6.08 -22.60
CA TYR A 294 1.34 -5.44 -22.80
C TYR A 294 2.40 -6.42 -23.35
N ARG A 295 2.40 -7.67 -22.86
CA ARG A 295 3.35 -8.70 -23.34
C ARG A 295 3.18 -9.07 -24.80
N SER A 296 1.99 -8.88 -25.36
CA SER A 296 1.68 -9.23 -26.74
C SER A 296 2.17 -8.19 -27.75
N VAL A 297 2.38 -6.95 -27.27
CA VAL A 297 2.73 -5.81 -28.15
C VAL A 297 4.23 -5.46 -28.11
N ASN A 298 5.02 -6.08 -27.27
CA ASN A 298 6.47 -5.88 -27.27
C ASN A 298 7.23 -7.13 -27.74
N LYS A 299 8.32 -6.91 -28.47
CA LYS A 299 9.13 -7.97 -29.09
C LYS A 299 9.77 -8.93 -28.08
N LEU A 300 9.94 -8.47 -26.84
CA LEU A 300 10.55 -9.24 -25.77
C LEU A 300 9.55 -10.15 -25.02
N GLY A 301 8.23 -9.98 -25.24
CA GLY A 301 7.18 -10.71 -24.50
C GLY A 301 7.21 -10.47 -23.00
N LYS A 302 7.78 -9.35 -22.54
CA LYS A 302 7.97 -9.02 -21.12
C LYS A 302 6.90 -8.06 -20.61
N LEU A 303 6.72 -7.99 -19.30
CA LEU A 303 5.93 -6.94 -18.64
C LEU A 303 6.55 -5.56 -18.90
N ALA A 304 5.75 -4.51 -18.80
CA ALA A 304 6.19 -3.12 -18.98
C ALA A 304 7.34 -2.74 -18.02
N HIS A 305 7.35 -3.29 -16.81
CA HIS A 305 8.18 -2.79 -15.72
C HIS A 305 8.06 -1.27 -15.54
N ASN A 306 6.85 -0.77 -15.76
CA ASN A 306 6.40 0.61 -15.56
C ASN A 306 4.88 0.58 -15.54
N SER A 307 4.30 0.84 -14.37
CA SER A 307 2.84 0.77 -14.16
C SER A 307 2.08 1.79 -14.99
N PHE A 308 2.63 2.97 -15.15
CA PHE A 308 1.98 4.05 -15.92
C PHE A 308 1.91 3.69 -17.41
N LEU A 309 3.01 3.18 -17.95
CA LEU A 309 3.05 2.72 -19.34
C LEU A 309 2.18 1.49 -19.56
N SER A 310 2.19 0.54 -18.61
CA SER A 310 1.30 -0.64 -18.66
C SER A 310 -0.16 -0.22 -18.80
N ILE A 311 -0.63 0.67 -17.92
CA ILE A 311 -2.01 1.16 -17.95
C ILE A 311 -2.30 1.92 -19.24
N LEU A 312 -1.39 2.81 -19.70
CA LEU A 312 -1.59 3.57 -20.93
C LEU A 312 -1.73 2.66 -22.16
N VAL A 313 -0.86 1.68 -22.29
CA VAL A 313 -0.88 0.75 -23.45
C VAL A 313 -2.08 -0.18 -23.39
N GLU A 314 -2.38 -0.72 -22.21
CA GLU A 314 -3.45 -1.72 -22.06
C GLU A 314 -4.85 -1.11 -22.08
N THR A 315 -5.06 0.06 -21.48
CA THR A 315 -6.39 0.65 -21.27
C THR A 315 -6.59 2.00 -21.97
N GLY A 316 -5.58 2.44 -22.73
CA GLY A 316 -5.60 3.70 -23.48
C GLY A 316 -5.65 4.94 -22.59
N LEU A 317 -5.88 6.09 -23.24
CA LEU A 317 -5.97 7.38 -22.54
C LEU A 317 -7.13 7.43 -21.54
N VAL A 318 -8.23 6.72 -21.78
CA VAL A 318 -9.37 6.70 -20.86
C VAL A 318 -8.98 6.02 -19.54
N GLY A 319 -8.42 4.80 -19.59
CA GLY A 319 -7.99 4.11 -18.37
C GLY A 319 -6.82 4.82 -17.69
N PHE A 320 -5.89 5.40 -18.45
CA PHE A 320 -4.80 6.20 -17.92
C PHE A 320 -5.29 7.45 -17.19
N ALA A 321 -6.29 8.16 -17.75
CA ALA A 321 -6.91 9.31 -17.11
C ALA A 321 -7.64 8.93 -15.81
N LEU A 322 -8.43 7.84 -15.83
CA LEU A 322 -9.10 7.33 -14.63
C LEU A 322 -8.10 6.98 -13.52
N PHE A 323 -7.02 6.29 -13.86
CA PHE A 323 -5.96 5.97 -12.90
C PHE A 323 -5.25 7.23 -12.38
N GLY A 324 -4.97 8.19 -13.26
CA GLY A 324 -4.43 9.50 -12.88
C GLY A 324 -5.34 10.27 -11.93
N ILE A 325 -6.66 10.25 -12.16
CA ILE A 325 -7.65 10.86 -11.27
C ILE A 325 -7.66 10.15 -9.89
N ILE A 326 -7.57 8.82 -9.84
CA ILE A 326 -7.46 8.07 -8.59
C ILE A 326 -6.25 8.54 -7.77
N LEU A 327 -5.08 8.65 -8.42
CA LEU A 327 -3.85 9.12 -7.77
C LEU A 327 -3.96 10.59 -7.35
N ALA A 328 -4.53 11.45 -8.19
CA ALA A 328 -4.74 12.85 -7.88
C ALA A 328 -5.67 13.03 -6.66
N ILE A 329 -6.77 12.28 -6.59
CA ILE A 329 -7.65 12.29 -5.40
C ILE A 329 -6.86 11.85 -4.17
N ALA A 330 -6.07 10.78 -4.25
CA ALA A 330 -5.27 10.32 -3.12
C ALA A 330 -4.29 11.40 -2.64
N VAL A 331 -3.59 12.07 -3.54
CA VAL A 331 -2.67 13.18 -3.19
C VAL A 331 -3.43 14.37 -2.59
N ILE A 332 -4.56 14.77 -3.17
CA ILE A 332 -5.37 15.89 -2.67
C ILE A 332 -5.88 15.60 -1.25
N GLU A 333 -6.42 14.40 -1.01
CA GLU A 333 -6.92 14.04 0.32
C GLU A 333 -5.78 13.92 1.35
N VAL A 334 -4.62 13.45 0.94
CA VAL A 334 -3.41 13.43 1.78
C VAL A 334 -2.96 14.86 2.14
N LEU A 335 -2.96 15.78 1.19
CA LEU A 335 -2.55 17.19 1.42
C LEU A 335 -3.48 17.93 2.39
N ARG A 336 -4.72 17.49 2.55
CA ARG A 336 -5.71 18.05 3.50
C ARG A 336 -5.48 17.60 4.94
N GLN A 337 -4.65 16.57 5.16
CA GLN A 337 -4.34 16.08 6.50
C GLN A 337 -3.42 17.06 7.26
N PRO A 338 -3.31 16.93 8.59
CA PRO A 338 -2.31 17.65 9.36
C PRO A 338 -0.92 17.47 8.77
N LYS A 339 -0.07 18.51 8.86
CA LYS A 339 1.23 18.56 8.16
C LYS A 339 2.13 17.33 8.36
N TRP A 340 2.03 16.67 9.52
CA TRP A 340 2.86 15.50 9.81
C TRP A 340 2.36 14.25 9.09
N GLU A 341 1.07 13.98 9.14
CA GLU A 341 0.40 12.91 8.45
C GLU A 341 0.51 13.10 6.92
N ALA A 342 0.31 14.32 6.44
CA ALA A 342 0.48 14.66 5.04
C ALA A 342 1.91 14.37 4.53
N ARG A 343 2.94 14.79 5.29
CA ARG A 343 4.34 14.51 4.93
C ARG A 343 4.62 13.01 4.90
N PHE A 344 4.12 12.26 5.88
CA PHE A 344 4.26 10.81 5.93
C PHE A 344 3.64 10.16 4.69
N TRP A 345 2.37 10.43 4.41
CA TRP A 345 1.69 9.81 3.29
C TRP A 345 2.25 10.23 1.94
N LEU A 346 2.63 11.50 1.77
CA LEU A 346 3.32 11.96 0.56
C LEU A 346 4.66 11.23 0.36
N THR A 347 5.39 10.95 1.44
CA THR A 347 6.62 10.16 1.37
C THR A 347 6.32 8.73 0.90
N VAL A 348 5.31 8.07 1.47
CA VAL A 348 4.90 6.73 1.06
C VAL A 348 4.48 6.71 -0.42
N LEU A 349 3.66 7.68 -0.85
CA LEU A 349 3.24 7.80 -2.25
C LEU A 349 4.41 8.11 -3.19
N ALA A 350 5.39 8.91 -2.77
CA ALA A 350 6.59 9.20 -3.56
C ALA A 350 7.48 7.96 -3.71
N VAL A 351 7.71 7.21 -2.63
CA VAL A 351 8.42 5.91 -2.67
C VAL A 351 7.68 4.96 -3.60
N TRP A 352 6.35 4.87 -3.48
CA TRP A 352 5.53 4.05 -4.34
C TRP A 352 5.66 4.48 -5.83
N ALA A 353 5.59 5.77 -6.13
CA ALA A 353 5.66 6.28 -7.50
C ALA A 353 6.98 5.94 -8.19
N ILE A 354 8.11 6.00 -7.47
CA ILE A 354 9.42 5.57 -8.00
C ILE A 354 9.38 4.08 -8.34
N GLY A 355 8.85 3.25 -7.46
CA GLY A 355 8.72 1.82 -7.72
C GLY A 355 7.80 1.53 -8.90
N ALA A 356 6.64 2.18 -8.95
CA ALA A 356 5.67 2.04 -10.03
C ALA A 356 6.22 2.49 -11.40
N SER A 357 7.18 3.44 -11.42
CA SER A 357 7.86 3.86 -12.65
C SER A 357 8.82 2.80 -13.21
N THR A 358 9.18 1.79 -12.42
CA THR A 358 10.19 0.79 -12.80
C THR A 358 9.71 -0.66 -12.61
N LEU A 359 8.50 -0.85 -12.11
CA LEU A 359 7.85 -2.13 -11.90
C LEU A 359 6.42 -2.08 -12.43
N THR A 360 5.89 -3.21 -12.85
CA THR A 360 4.46 -3.43 -13.11
C THR A 360 3.80 -3.73 -11.77
N TYR A 361 3.34 -2.68 -11.10
CA TYR A 361 2.92 -2.73 -9.70
C TYR A 361 1.47 -2.26 -9.47
N GLU A 362 0.79 -1.78 -10.51
CA GLU A 362 -0.57 -1.26 -10.51
C GLU A 362 -1.61 -2.28 -10.03
N SER A 363 -1.41 -3.55 -10.35
CA SER A 363 -2.31 -4.64 -9.93
C SER A 363 -1.83 -5.40 -8.68
N ARG A 364 -0.87 -4.84 -7.93
CA ARG A 364 -0.37 -5.45 -6.70
C ARG A 364 -1.13 -4.97 -5.46
N LYS A 365 -1.37 -5.87 -4.51
CA LYS A 365 -2.09 -5.59 -3.26
C LYS A 365 -1.50 -4.43 -2.48
N ALA A 366 -0.16 -4.30 -2.42
CA ALA A 366 0.50 -3.22 -1.70
C ALA A 366 0.14 -1.82 -2.24
N THR A 367 -0.03 -1.64 -3.56
CA THR A 367 -0.50 -0.38 -4.16
C THR A 367 -1.83 0.05 -3.56
N TRP A 368 -2.81 -0.84 -3.60
CA TRP A 368 -4.18 -0.55 -3.16
C TRP A 368 -4.32 -0.52 -1.64
N LEU A 369 -3.47 -1.28 -0.93
CA LEU A 369 -3.34 -1.20 0.52
C LEU A 369 -2.95 0.22 0.96
N PHE A 370 -1.85 0.76 0.42
CA PHE A 370 -1.38 2.09 0.82
C PHE A 370 -2.31 3.21 0.36
N LEU A 371 -2.87 3.13 -0.85
CA LEU A 371 -3.88 4.09 -1.32
C LEU A 371 -5.11 4.07 -0.41
N SER A 372 -5.64 2.88 -0.06
CA SER A 372 -6.81 2.75 0.82
C SER A 372 -6.54 3.29 2.22
N LEU A 373 -5.41 2.95 2.83
CA LEU A 373 -5.05 3.45 4.16
C LEU A 373 -4.79 4.96 4.15
N ALA A 374 -4.23 5.52 3.08
CA ALA A 374 -4.03 6.97 2.94
C ALA A 374 -5.39 7.71 2.89
N ILE A 375 -6.35 7.21 2.11
CA ILE A 375 -7.71 7.75 2.02
C ILE A 375 -8.47 7.57 3.34
N ALA A 376 -8.36 6.41 3.98
CA ALA A 376 -8.96 6.15 5.28
C ALA A 376 -8.40 7.08 6.36
N SER A 377 -7.08 7.28 6.38
CA SER A 377 -6.38 8.21 7.27
C SER A 377 -6.86 9.66 7.06
N ALA A 378 -7.01 10.09 5.81
CA ALA A 378 -7.50 11.44 5.50
C ALA A 378 -8.92 11.65 6.02
N ALA A 379 -9.80 10.67 5.84
CA ALA A 379 -11.17 10.74 6.31
C ALA A 379 -11.32 10.67 7.84
N ALA A 380 -10.37 10.00 8.52
CA ALA A 380 -10.32 9.93 9.99
C ALA A 380 -9.74 11.21 10.63
N ALA A 381 -8.85 11.91 9.90
CA ALA A 381 -8.23 13.16 10.38
C ALA A 381 -9.16 14.37 10.32
N TRP A 382 -10.21 14.32 9.50
CA TRP A 382 -11.19 15.41 9.39
C TRP A 382 -12.28 15.22 10.45
N PRO A 383 -12.50 16.18 11.37
CA PRO A 383 -13.63 16.12 12.28
C PRO A 383 -14.91 16.02 11.43
N ARG A 384 -15.72 15.00 11.64
CA ARG A 384 -17.09 15.03 11.12
C ARG A 384 -17.73 16.26 11.70
N ASP A 385 -18.26 17.13 10.84
CA ASP A 385 -19.05 18.27 11.27
C ASP A 385 -20.30 17.73 11.99
N GLU A 386 -20.20 17.54 13.30
CA GLU A 386 -21.34 17.14 14.15
C GLU A 386 -22.38 18.25 14.26
N SER A 387 -22.14 19.42 13.63
CA SER A 387 -23.05 20.55 13.56
C SER A 387 -24.10 20.45 12.45
N ALA A 388 -24.13 19.41 11.65
CA ALA A 388 -25.28 19.14 10.80
C ALA A 388 -26.46 18.80 11.71
N PRO A 389 -27.55 19.60 11.72
CA PRO A 389 -28.70 19.36 12.60
C PRO A 389 -29.19 17.93 12.33
N ARG A 390 -29.17 17.08 13.36
CA ARG A 390 -29.98 15.87 13.34
C ARG A 390 -31.40 16.33 13.10
N VAL A 391 -31.96 15.96 11.95
CA VAL A 391 -33.41 16.01 11.77
C VAL A 391 -33.95 15.09 12.85
N GLN A 392 -34.34 15.69 13.97
CA GLN A 392 -35.16 15.03 14.95
C GLN A 392 -36.49 14.77 14.22
N ASP A 393 -36.73 13.51 13.88
CA ASP A 393 -38.09 13.02 13.64
C ASP A 393 -38.85 13.10 14.98
N ASP A 394 -39.25 14.30 15.36
CA ASP A 394 -40.23 14.55 16.41
C ASP A 394 -41.61 14.18 15.88
N ALA A 395 -41.85 12.90 15.72
CA ALA A 395 -43.18 12.32 15.70
C ALA A 395 -43.47 11.71 17.06
N SER A 396 -43.54 12.54 18.10
CA SER A 396 -44.20 12.15 19.34
C SER A 396 -45.51 12.98 19.46
N PRO A 397 -46.67 12.31 19.60
CA PRO A 397 -47.96 13.01 19.76
C PRO A 397 -47.97 13.76 21.10
N GLY A 398 -48.33 15.04 21.03
CA GLY A 398 -48.41 15.92 22.18
C GLY A 398 -49.33 15.38 23.26
N PRO A 399 -49.06 15.63 24.54
CA PRO A 399 -49.98 15.29 25.62
C PRO A 399 -51.09 16.31 25.72
N LEU A 400 -52.30 15.77 25.74
CA LEU A 400 -53.56 16.42 26.02
C LEU A 400 -53.50 17.28 27.29
N LEU A 401 -54.10 18.47 27.17
CA LEU A 401 -54.45 19.40 28.22
C LEU A 401 -54.95 18.72 29.50
N SER A 402 -54.32 18.99 30.63
CA SER A 402 -54.98 18.89 31.95
C SER A 402 -55.03 20.27 32.61
N ARG A 403 -56.27 20.78 32.69
CA ARG A 403 -56.69 21.88 33.57
C ARG A 403 -56.38 21.58 35.02
N ALA A 404 -55.88 22.53 35.74
CA ALA A 404 -56.13 22.98 37.14
C ALA A 404 -54.77 23.41 37.75
N ARG A 405 -54.56 24.57 38.22
CA ARG A 405 -55.23 25.38 39.21
C ARG A 405 -54.60 26.77 39.28
N MET A 406 -55.44 27.72 39.14
CA MET A 406 -55.26 29.08 39.60
C MET A 406 -55.50 29.10 41.12
N SER A 407 -54.50 29.51 41.89
CA SER A 407 -54.69 30.19 43.17
C SER A 407 -53.30 30.44 43.82
N HIS A 408 -52.96 31.64 43.93
CA HIS A 408 -52.38 32.41 45.02
C HIS A 408 -51.59 33.60 44.50
N LEU A 409 -52.32 34.60 44.06
CA LEU A 409 -51.89 35.99 44.23
C LEU A 409 -52.31 36.41 45.63
N LEU A 410 -51.51 37.25 46.21
CA LEU A 410 -51.67 38.01 47.48
C LEU A 410 -50.99 37.38 48.71
N GLN A 411 -49.83 37.87 49.08
CA GLN A 411 -49.63 38.65 50.30
C GLN A 411 -48.13 39.01 50.46
N ARG A 412 -47.89 40.35 50.45
CA ARG A 412 -46.94 41.10 51.34
C ARG A 412 -45.49 40.84 51.16
N GLY A 413 -44.71 41.85 50.84
CA GLY A 413 -44.11 42.97 51.51
C GLY A 413 -43.18 43.70 50.59
#